data_e060a167fdc118c049fe5045c5982ef7
#
_entry.id   e060a167fdc118c049fe5045c5982ef7
#
_cell.length_a   1.000
_cell.length_b   1.000
_cell.length_c   1.000
_cell.angle_alpha   90.00
_cell.angle_beta   90.00
_cell.angle_gamma   90.00
#
_symmetry.space_group_name_H-M   'P 1'
#
loop_
_entity.id
_entity.type
_entity.pdbx_description
1 polymer ?
#
loop_
_entity_poly.entity_id
_entity_poly.type
_entity_poly.pdbx_seq_one_letter_code
_entity_poly.pdbx_strand_id
1 'polypeptide(L)'
;MKVKNVRLFSRTMCSWCMDAKEWLDRHGVAYEYIDVGTDAAAQAEMIKLSNQPRVPVIEVDGHVLADFGADELEAWWKKMEFES
;
A
#
# COMPACT_ATOMS: atom_id res chain seq x y z
N MET A 1 11.19 11.69 -7.24
CA MET A 1 11.57 11.53 -5.82
C MET A 1 11.94 10.07 -5.56
N LYS A 2 13.11 9.84 -5.04
CA LYS A 2 13.57 8.49 -4.77
C LYS A 2 12.91 7.94 -3.51
N VAL A 3 12.25 6.79 -3.65
CA VAL A 3 11.48 6.18 -2.58
C VAL A 3 12.40 5.41 -1.64
N LYS A 4 12.19 5.58 -0.32
CA LYS A 4 13.00 4.91 0.70
C LYS A 4 12.23 3.81 1.43
N ASN A 5 11.00 4.07 1.83
CA ASN A 5 10.21 3.14 2.63
C ASN A 5 8.81 2.99 2.05
N VAL A 6 8.43 1.75 1.76
CA VAL A 6 7.09 1.42 1.27
C VAL A 6 6.51 0.35 2.19
N ARG A 7 5.28 0.58 2.65
CA ARG A 7 4.54 -0.43 3.43
C ARG A 7 3.19 -0.66 2.78
N LEU A 8 2.86 -1.92 2.54
CA LEU A 8 1.56 -2.31 2.00
C LEU A 8 0.77 -3.03 3.08
N PHE A 9 -0.32 -2.42 3.51
CA PHE A 9 -1.24 -3.03 4.49
C PHE A 9 -2.31 -3.80 3.73
N SER A 10 -2.51 -5.05 4.10
CA SER A 10 -3.30 -5.99 3.33
C SER A 10 -4.04 -6.94 4.24
N ARG A 11 -4.96 -7.74 3.66
CA ARG A 11 -5.58 -8.89 4.31
C ARG A 11 -5.51 -10.09 3.37
N THR A 12 -5.65 -11.28 3.93
CA THR A 12 -5.79 -12.49 3.11
C THR A 12 -7.13 -12.42 2.37
N MET A 13 -7.22 -13.11 1.22
CA MET A 13 -8.45 -13.19 0.42
C MET A 13 -8.94 -11.82 -0.08
N CYS A 14 -8.02 -10.91 -0.31
CA CYS A 14 -8.33 -9.59 -0.86
C CYS A 14 -7.72 -9.48 -2.26
N SER A 15 -8.55 -9.51 -3.30
CA SER A 15 -8.04 -9.48 -4.67
C SER A 15 -7.35 -8.15 -5.01
N TRP A 16 -7.87 -7.05 -4.54
CA TRP A 16 -7.25 -5.74 -4.76
C TRP A 16 -5.90 -5.62 -4.07
N CYS A 17 -5.77 -6.26 -2.90
CA CYS A 17 -4.48 -6.32 -2.20
C CYS A 17 -3.45 -7.13 -3.01
N MET A 18 -3.89 -8.23 -3.60
CA MET A 18 -3.02 -9.07 -4.43
C MET A 18 -2.62 -8.32 -5.71
N ASP A 19 -3.54 -7.57 -6.30
CA ASP A 19 -3.24 -6.75 -7.47
C ASP A 19 -2.20 -5.67 -7.14
N ALA A 20 -2.31 -5.05 -5.98
CA ALA A 20 -1.34 -4.06 -5.53
C ALA A 20 0.04 -4.69 -5.33
N LYS A 21 0.08 -5.85 -4.69
CA LYS A 21 1.32 -6.59 -4.48
C LYS A 21 1.98 -6.94 -5.80
N GLU A 22 1.20 -7.45 -6.75
CA GLU A 22 1.71 -7.81 -8.06
C GLU A 22 2.26 -6.60 -8.80
N TRP A 23 1.56 -5.47 -8.71
CA TRP A 23 2.03 -4.24 -9.36
C TRP A 23 3.39 -3.82 -8.80
N LEU A 24 3.54 -3.84 -7.47
CA LEU A 24 4.80 -3.48 -6.81
C LEU A 24 5.92 -4.43 -7.21
N ASP A 25 5.63 -5.73 -7.24
CA ASP A 25 6.60 -6.74 -7.63
C ASP A 25 7.09 -6.54 -9.07
N ARG A 26 6.15 -6.28 -9.99
CA ARG A 26 6.49 -6.08 -11.39
C ARG A 26 7.30 -4.81 -11.64
N HIS A 27 7.11 -3.81 -10.81
CA HIS A 27 7.82 -2.54 -10.96
C HIS A 27 9.11 -2.49 -10.15
N GLY A 28 9.50 -3.60 -9.54
CA GLY A 28 10.75 -3.70 -8.80
C GLY A 28 10.79 -2.85 -7.54
N VAL A 29 9.63 -2.56 -6.95
CA VAL A 29 9.55 -1.77 -5.73
C VAL A 29 9.73 -2.67 -4.53
N ALA A 30 10.69 -2.35 -3.66
CA ALA A 30 10.86 -3.05 -2.39
C ALA A 30 9.83 -2.49 -1.39
N TYR A 31 9.13 -3.38 -0.69
CA TYR A 31 8.10 -2.96 0.26
C TYR A 31 7.99 -3.96 1.40
N GLU A 32 7.44 -3.51 2.52
CA GLU A 32 7.08 -4.36 3.64
C GLU A 32 5.60 -4.73 3.50
N TYR A 33 5.33 -6.04 3.51
CA TYR A 33 3.96 -6.55 3.42
C TYR A 33 3.42 -6.78 4.83
N ILE A 34 2.30 -6.13 5.17
CA ILE A 34 1.74 -6.17 6.53
C ILE A 34 0.32 -6.71 6.46
N ASP A 35 0.08 -7.84 7.14
CA ASP A 35 -1.24 -8.45 7.22
C ASP A 35 -1.99 -7.90 8.43
N VAL A 36 -2.94 -6.99 8.20
CA VAL A 36 -3.72 -6.39 9.29
C VAL A 36 -4.81 -7.31 9.81
N GLY A 37 -5.08 -8.41 9.10
CA GLY A 37 -6.06 -9.39 9.56
C GLY A 37 -5.57 -10.20 10.75
N THR A 38 -4.24 -10.29 10.93
CA THR A 38 -3.65 -11.06 12.03
C THR A 38 -2.88 -10.19 13.01
N ASP A 39 -2.86 -8.88 12.81
CA ASP A 39 -2.08 -7.97 13.66
C ASP A 39 -2.94 -6.74 13.97
N ALA A 40 -3.51 -6.73 15.18
CA ALA A 40 -4.41 -5.65 15.61
C ALA A 40 -3.69 -4.31 15.72
N ALA A 41 -2.42 -4.31 16.12
CA ALA A 41 -1.64 -3.08 16.20
C ALA A 41 -1.40 -2.48 14.82
N ALA A 42 -1.12 -3.33 13.84
CA ALA A 42 -0.95 -2.89 12.45
C ALA A 42 -2.25 -2.34 11.88
N GLN A 43 -3.39 -2.97 12.21
CA GLN A 43 -4.69 -2.47 11.78
C GLN A 43 -4.96 -1.08 12.37
N ALA A 44 -4.66 -0.88 13.64
CA ALA A 44 -4.84 0.42 14.28
C ALA A 44 -3.96 1.49 13.62
N GLU A 45 -2.73 1.15 13.31
CA GLU A 45 -1.81 2.07 12.62
C GLU A 45 -2.34 2.41 11.23
N MET A 46 -2.82 1.41 10.48
CA MET A 46 -3.37 1.62 9.15
C MET A 46 -4.56 2.60 9.19
N ILE A 47 -5.47 2.41 10.15
CA ILE A 47 -6.63 3.28 10.30
C ILE A 47 -6.18 4.70 10.65
N LYS A 48 -5.19 4.84 11.52
CA LYS A 48 -4.65 6.14 11.89
C LYS A 48 -4.05 6.85 10.69
N LEU A 49 -3.32 6.14 9.84
CA LEU A 49 -2.67 6.71 8.66
C LEU A 49 -3.67 7.08 7.58
N SER A 50 -4.68 6.25 7.36
CA SER A 50 -5.59 6.37 6.21
C SER A 50 -6.97 6.92 6.58
N ASN A 51 -7.27 6.99 7.86
CA ASN A 51 -8.54 7.47 8.39
C ASN A 51 -9.73 6.64 7.91
N GLN A 52 -9.51 5.35 7.64
CA GLN A 52 -10.54 4.41 7.20
C GLN A 52 -10.05 2.97 7.39
N PRO A 53 -10.94 1.97 7.48
CA PRO A 53 -10.54 0.60 7.84
C PRO A 53 -10.33 -0.36 6.68
N ARG A 54 -10.52 0.08 5.42
CA ARG A 54 -10.46 -0.83 4.28
C ARG A 54 -9.04 -1.02 3.78
N VAL A 55 -8.80 -2.17 3.12
CA VAL A 55 -7.52 -2.51 2.50
C VAL A 55 -7.72 -2.57 0.97
N PRO A 56 -6.67 -2.40 0.18
CA PRO A 56 -5.29 -2.15 0.61
C PRO A 56 -5.04 -0.69 1.01
N VAL A 57 -4.02 -0.49 1.82
CA VAL A 57 -3.47 0.84 2.12
C VAL A 57 -1.98 0.78 1.85
N ILE A 58 -1.46 1.76 1.13
CA ILE A 58 -0.02 1.85 0.90
C ILE A 58 0.51 3.16 1.47
N GLU A 59 1.64 3.07 2.15
CA GLU A 59 2.36 4.24 2.63
C GLU A 59 3.72 4.28 1.96
N VAL A 60 4.02 5.40 1.32
CA VAL A 60 5.30 5.61 0.62
C VAL A 60 5.93 6.87 1.20
N ASP A 61 6.96 6.70 2.03
CA ASP A 61 7.67 7.82 2.66
C ASP A 61 6.73 8.83 3.31
N GLY A 62 5.69 8.34 3.99
CA GLY A 62 4.70 9.18 4.67
C GLY A 62 3.50 9.58 3.84
N HIS A 63 3.51 9.35 2.55
CA HIS A 63 2.35 9.58 1.67
C HIS A 63 1.47 8.35 1.65
N VAL A 64 0.15 8.52 1.72
CA VAL A 64 -0.79 7.41 1.89
C VAL A 64 -1.82 7.39 0.78
N LEU A 65 -2.07 6.21 0.23
CA LEU A 65 -3.19 5.94 -0.67
C LEU A 65 -3.99 4.79 -0.07
N ALA A 66 -5.32 4.90 -0.03
CA ALA A 66 -6.17 3.93 0.62
C ALA A 66 -7.29 3.48 -0.31
N ASP A 67 -7.70 2.20 -0.14
CA ASP A 67 -8.87 1.63 -0.81
C ASP A 67 -8.78 1.79 -2.32
N PHE A 68 -7.73 1.22 -2.92
CA PHE A 68 -7.37 1.46 -4.32
C PHE A 68 -7.20 0.14 -5.09
N GLY A 69 -7.35 0.24 -6.42
CA GLY A 69 -6.96 -0.82 -7.33
C GLY A 69 -5.61 -0.53 -7.98
N ALA A 70 -5.13 -1.46 -8.82
CA ALA A 70 -3.83 -1.32 -9.47
C ALA A 70 -3.75 -0.08 -10.37
N ASP A 71 -4.84 0.23 -11.09
CA ASP A 71 -4.86 1.40 -11.97
C ASP A 71 -4.71 2.70 -11.19
N GLU A 72 -5.38 2.78 -10.05
CA GLU A 72 -5.29 3.95 -9.18
C GLU A 72 -3.91 4.06 -8.56
N LEU A 73 -3.30 2.94 -8.20
CA LEU A 73 -1.94 2.91 -7.68
C LEU A 73 -0.95 3.44 -8.72
N GLU A 74 -1.09 3.00 -9.96
CA GLU A 74 -0.20 3.45 -11.03
C GLU A 74 -0.35 4.95 -11.27
N ALA A 75 -1.57 5.46 -11.33
CA ALA A 75 -1.82 6.88 -11.54
C ALA A 75 -1.25 7.72 -10.39
N TRP A 76 -1.44 7.26 -9.16
CA TRP A 76 -0.92 7.93 -7.97
C TRP A 76 0.60 7.93 -7.96
N TRP A 77 1.21 6.79 -8.31
CA TRP A 77 2.67 6.66 -8.35
C TRP A 77 3.28 7.66 -9.30
N LYS A 78 2.68 7.81 -10.49
CA LYS A 78 3.13 8.77 -11.50
C LYS A 78 2.91 10.21 -11.05
N LYS A 79 1.75 10.50 -10.50
CA LYS A 79 1.42 11.84 -10.02
C LYS A 79 2.39 12.32 -8.95
N MET A 80 2.78 11.42 -8.05
CA MET A 80 3.70 11.73 -6.96
C MET A 80 5.16 11.72 -7.41
N GLU A 81 5.43 11.26 -8.64
CA GLU A 81 6.79 11.17 -9.19
C GLU A 81 7.69 10.29 -8.34
N PHE A 82 7.14 9.20 -7.81
CA PHE A 82 7.93 8.22 -7.06
C PHE A 82 8.85 7.45 -7.99
N GLU A 83 10.08 7.18 -7.52
CA GLU A 83 11.06 6.35 -8.23
C GLU A 83 11.47 5.21 -7.31
N SER A 84 11.38 4.01 -7.82
CA SER A 84 11.77 2.82 -7.07
C SER A 84 13.28 2.52 -7.12
#